data_d653d51d58ed045e57d4a96673f665d5
#
_entry.id   d653d51d58ed045e57d4a96673f665d5
#
_cell.length_a   1.000
_cell.length_b   1.000
_cell.length_c   1.000
_cell.angle_alpha   90.00
_cell.angle_beta   90.00
_cell.angle_gamma   90.00
#
_symmetry.space_group_name_H-M   'P 1'
#
loop_
_entity.id
_entity.type
_entity.pdbx_description
1 polymer ?
#
loop_
_entity_poly.entity_id
_entity_poly.type
_entity_poly.pdbx_seq_one_letter_code
_entity_poly.pdbx_strand_id
1 'polypeptide(L)'
;MTIHIKMKLYLIHTGYYDKSTGDGFYEQHTNILVVAKDAYSAREKVKLNKDYKDKKMHIDGIKEIENIDGYDVRLKKSTNDEKINLFNHYQVRFLKSDESSSK
;
A
#
# COMPACT_ATOMS: atom_id res chain seq x y z
N MET A 1 -24.87 13.51 17.77
CA MET A 1 -24.68 12.12 17.36
C MET A 1 -23.37 11.99 16.59
N THR A 2 -22.53 11.05 17.00
CA THR A 2 -21.25 10.82 16.35
C THR A 2 -21.37 9.72 15.31
N ILE A 3 -20.96 10.01 14.08
CA ILE A 3 -20.96 9.02 13.01
C ILE A 3 -19.56 8.43 12.92
N HIS A 4 -19.47 7.12 13.10
CA HIS A 4 -18.20 6.41 12.97
C HIS A 4 -18.07 5.87 11.56
N ILE A 5 -17.12 6.41 10.81
CA ILE A 5 -16.81 5.93 9.47
C ILE A 5 -15.70 4.91 9.59
N LYS A 6 -16.01 3.67 9.23
CA LYS A 6 -15.01 2.61 9.23
C LYS A 6 -14.04 2.84 8.07
N MET A 7 -12.78 3.00 8.39
CA MET A 7 -11.72 3.11 7.38
C MET A 7 -11.28 1.72 6.97
N LYS A 8 -10.92 1.60 5.70
CA LYS A 8 -10.53 0.33 5.09
C LYS A 8 -9.16 0.44 4.45
N LEU A 9 -8.50 -0.69 4.31
CA LEU A 9 -7.18 -0.78 3.70
C LEU A 9 -7.31 -1.18 2.25
N TYR A 10 -6.67 -0.42 1.38
CA TYR A 10 -6.66 -0.68 -0.07
C TYR A 10 -5.24 -0.84 -0.57
N LEU A 11 -5.06 -1.81 -1.46
CA LEU A 11 -3.85 -1.96 -2.25
C LEU A 11 -4.17 -1.54 -3.67
N ILE A 12 -3.50 -0.49 -4.14
CA ILE A 12 -3.76 0.07 -5.46
C ILE A 12 -2.63 -0.30 -6.39
N HIS A 13 -2.98 -1.07 -7.42
CA HIS A 13 -2.03 -1.50 -8.45
C HIS A 13 -1.97 -0.43 -9.53
N THR A 14 -0.78 0.11 -9.75
CA THR A 14 -0.57 1.20 -10.70
C THR A 14 0.42 0.80 -11.79
N GLY A 15 0.28 1.46 -12.93
CA GLY A 15 1.20 1.31 -14.04
C GLY A 15 1.74 2.67 -14.48
N TYR A 16 2.91 2.66 -15.07
CA TYR A 16 3.54 3.86 -15.60
C TYR A 16 4.65 3.50 -16.57
N TYR A 17 5.06 4.49 -17.37
CA TYR A 17 6.18 4.34 -18.31
C TYR A 17 7.31 5.25 -17.84
N ASP A 18 8.48 4.67 -17.64
CA ASP A 18 9.65 5.38 -17.13
C ASP A 18 10.71 5.48 -18.23
N LYS A 19 11.02 6.71 -18.65
CA LYS A 19 12.01 6.95 -19.70
C LYS A 19 13.40 6.44 -19.34
N SER A 20 13.71 6.36 -18.08
CA SER A 20 15.00 5.85 -17.62
C SER A 20 15.11 4.32 -17.72
N THR A 21 14.00 3.64 -18.00
CA THR A 21 13.94 2.19 -18.12
C THR A 21 13.39 1.83 -19.49
N GLY A 22 14.25 1.25 -20.36
CA GLY A 22 13.85 0.83 -21.71
C GLY A 22 13.29 1.97 -22.56
N ASP A 23 13.78 3.20 -22.35
CA ASP A 23 13.34 4.40 -23.07
C ASP A 23 11.83 4.66 -22.98
N GLY A 24 11.20 4.19 -21.89
CA GLY A 24 9.77 4.33 -21.71
C GLY A 24 8.93 3.39 -22.56
N PHE A 25 9.56 2.39 -23.16
CA PHE A 25 8.86 1.44 -24.02
C PHE A 25 8.07 0.40 -23.23
N TYR A 26 8.59 0.01 -22.06
CA TYR A 26 7.97 -1.02 -21.24
C TYR A 26 7.23 -0.41 -20.07
N GLU A 27 6.02 -0.92 -19.82
CA GLU A 27 5.24 -0.51 -18.68
C GLU A 27 5.83 -1.07 -17.39
N GLN A 28 5.95 -0.21 -16.40
CA GLN A 28 6.34 -0.60 -15.05
C GLN A 28 5.10 -0.63 -14.17
N HIS A 29 5.12 -1.46 -13.12
CA HIS A 29 4.02 -1.57 -12.17
C HIS A 29 4.51 -1.44 -10.74
N THR A 30 3.68 -0.87 -9.89
CA THR A 30 3.92 -0.84 -8.46
C THR A 30 2.60 -0.86 -7.70
N ASN A 31 2.68 -1.01 -6.39
CA ASN A 31 1.51 -1.00 -5.53
C ASN A 31 1.64 0.10 -4.50
N ILE A 32 0.53 0.78 -4.24
CA ILE A 32 0.46 1.83 -3.22
C ILE A 32 -0.64 1.45 -2.23
N LEU A 33 -0.30 1.48 -0.94
CA LEU A 33 -1.27 1.24 0.12
C LEU A 33 -1.96 2.54 0.48
N VAL A 34 -3.29 2.48 0.62
CA VAL A 34 -4.10 3.65 0.93
C VAL A 34 -5.17 3.23 1.95
N VAL A 35 -5.45 4.12 2.89
CA VAL A 35 -6.54 3.96 3.84
C VAL A 35 -7.62 4.96 3.47
N ALA A 36 -8.85 4.47 3.26
CA ALA A 36 -9.98 5.30 2.86
C ALA A 36 -11.29 4.63 3.29
N LYS A 37 -12.39 5.37 3.21
CA LYS A 37 -13.69 4.85 3.62
C LYS A 37 -14.31 3.91 2.58
N ASP A 38 -13.96 4.09 1.31
CA ASP A 38 -14.47 3.28 0.21
C ASP A 38 -13.49 3.31 -0.97
N ALA A 39 -13.75 2.48 -1.98
CA ALA A 39 -12.88 2.38 -3.14
C ALA A 39 -12.80 3.68 -3.95
N TYR A 40 -13.90 4.40 -4.06
CA TYR A 40 -13.91 5.69 -4.74
C TYR A 40 -12.93 6.66 -4.07
N SER A 41 -13.03 6.78 -2.75
CA SER A 41 -12.16 7.67 -1.98
C SER A 41 -10.69 7.24 -2.05
N ALA A 42 -10.45 5.93 -2.06
CA ALA A 42 -9.09 5.38 -2.21
C ALA A 42 -8.50 5.79 -3.55
N ARG A 43 -9.29 5.67 -4.63
CA ARG A 43 -8.86 6.07 -5.97
C ARG A 43 -8.50 7.55 -6.02
N GLU A 44 -9.34 8.40 -5.45
CA GLU A 44 -9.09 9.84 -5.46
C GLU A 44 -7.88 10.19 -4.59
N LYS A 45 -7.71 9.49 -3.48
CA LYS A 45 -6.60 9.74 -2.56
C LYS A 45 -5.24 9.37 -3.17
N VAL A 46 -5.16 8.25 -3.89
CA VAL A 46 -3.87 7.83 -4.47
C VAL A 46 -3.37 8.83 -5.52
N LYS A 47 -4.26 9.55 -6.18
CA LYS A 47 -3.88 10.57 -7.15
C LYS A 47 -3.10 11.72 -6.51
N LEU A 48 -3.18 11.88 -5.20
CA LEU A 48 -2.43 12.89 -4.44
C LEU A 48 -1.05 12.40 -4.04
N ASN A 49 -0.76 11.12 -4.22
CA ASN A 49 0.54 10.55 -3.89
C ASN A 49 1.63 11.14 -4.79
N LYS A 50 2.76 11.49 -4.19
CA LYS A 50 3.85 12.16 -4.92
C LYS A 50 4.36 11.30 -6.08
N ASP A 51 4.64 10.03 -5.83
CA ASP A 51 5.12 9.13 -6.87
C ASP A 51 4.11 8.97 -7.99
N TYR A 52 2.83 8.86 -7.64
CA TYR A 52 1.76 8.75 -8.62
C TYR A 52 1.75 9.94 -9.57
N LYS A 53 1.85 11.13 -9.01
CA LYS A 53 1.88 12.37 -9.81
C LYS A 53 3.15 12.47 -10.65
N ASP A 54 4.30 12.26 -10.02
CA ASP A 54 5.61 12.43 -10.66
C ASP A 54 5.78 11.49 -11.84
N LYS A 55 5.33 10.25 -11.70
CA LYS A 55 5.45 9.23 -12.72
C LYS A 55 4.27 9.17 -13.67
N LYS A 56 3.28 10.03 -13.46
CA LYS A 56 2.07 10.06 -14.28
C LYS A 56 1.44 8.67 -14.37
N MET A 57 1.25 8.07 -13.22
CA MET A 57 0.70 6.71 -13.13
C MET A 57 -0.75 6.64 -13.55
N HIS A 58 -1.19 5.45 -13.91
CA HIS A 58 -2.60 5.11 -14.07
C HIS A 58 -2.93 3.95 -13.13
N ILE A 59 -4.20 3.78 -12.83
CA ILE A 59 -4.65 2.74 -11.90
C ILE A 59 -5.10 1.53 -12.71
N ASP A 60 -4.48 0.37 -12.45
CA ASP A 60 -4.83 -0.88 -13.10
C ASP A 60 -5.77 -1.73 -12.28
N GLY A 61 -5.82 -1.53 -10.97
CA GLY A 61 -6.72 -2.27 -10.10
C GLY A 61 -6.66 -1.78 -8.67
N ILE A 62 -7.70 -2.12 -7.91
CA ILE A 62 -7.80 -1.78 -6.49
C ILE A 62 -8.27 -3.02 -5.76
N LYS A 63 -7.53 -3.41 -4.70
CA LYS A 63 -7.94 -4.47 -3.80
C LYS A 63 -8.37 -3.86 -2.48
N GLU A 64 -9.56 -4.21 -2.01
CA GLU A 64 -10.01 -3.88 -0.67
C GLU A 64 -9.67 -5.07 0.23
N ILE A 65 -8.89 -4.83 1.27
CA ILE A 65 -8.40 -5.90 2.14
C ILE A 65 -9.18 -5.85 3.45
N GLU A 66 -10.22 -6.67 3.57
CA GLU A 66 -11.06 -6.73 4.76
C GLU A 66 -10.60 -7.83 5.73
N ASN A 67 -10.15 -8.94 5.19
CA ASN A 67 -9.55 -10.01 5.98
C ASN A 67 -8.52 -10.74 5.14
N ILE A 68 -7.55 -11.34 5.81
CA ILE A 68 -6.51 -12.11 5.15
C ILE A 68 -5.94 -13.14 6.13
N ASP A 69 -5.65 -14.34 5.64
CA ASP A 69 -5.09 -15.44 6.42
C ASP A 69 -5.89 -15.76 7.70
N GLY A 70 -7.21 -15.60 7.65
CA GLY A 70 -8.07 -15.88 8.80
C GLY A 70 -8.17 -14.73 9.78
N TYR A 71 -7.65 -13.55 9.47
CA TYR A 71 -7.69 -12.39 10.37
C TYR A 71 -8.47 -11.25 9.72
N ASP A 72 -9.30 -10.60 10.52
CA ASP A 72 -9.93 -9.35 10.11
C ASP A 72 -8.92 -8.22 10.19
N VAL A 73 -8.93 -7.36 9.19
CA VAL A 73 -8.10 -6.16 9.20
C VAL A 73 -8.87 -5.05 9.92
N ARG A 74 -8.32 -4.60 11.05
CA ARG A 74 -8.89 -3.50 11.83
C ARG A 74 -7.90 -2.34 11.83
N LEU A 75 -8.39 -1.17 11.45
CA LEU A 75 -7.55 0.02 11.38
C LEU A 75 -7.87 0.94 12.54
N LYS A 76 -6.82 1.40 13.20
CA LYS A 76 -6.92 2.36 14.30
C LYS A 76 -6.15 3.60 13.92
N LYS A 77 -6.80 4.76 14.08
CA LYS A 77 -6.13 6.02 13.81
C LYS A 77 -4.92 6.18 14.72
N SER A 78 -3.78 6.53 14.13
CA SER A 78 -2.53 6.73 14.85
C SER A 78 -2.24 8.21 15.00
N THR A 79 -1.56 8.56 16.09
CA THR A 79 -0.99 9.90 16.29
C THR A 79 0.47 9.95 15.87
N ASN A 80 1.03 8.80 15.49
CA ASN A 80 2.42 8.71 15.07
C ASN A 80 2.54 8.89 13.56
N ASP A 81 3.75 9.23 13.12
CA ASP A 81 4.07 9.30 11.71
C ASP A 81 4.04 7.90 11.09
N GLU A 82 3.90 7.86 9.77
CA GLU A 82 3.91 6.61 9.04
C GLU A 82 5.22 5.86 9.30
N LYS A 83 5.09 4.56 9.55
CA LYS A 83 6.23 3.69 9.77
C LYS A 83 6.02 2.39 9.01
N ILE A 84 6.86 2.17 8.01
CA ILE A 84 6.85 0.93 7.23
C ILE A 84 8.25 0.33 7.33
N ASN A 85 8.33 -0.91 7.81
CA ASN A 85 9.61 -1.59 7.94
C ASN A 85 9.91 -2.34 6.65
N LEU A 86 11.02 -1.99 6.02
CA LEU A 86 11.47 -2.65 4.81
C LEU A 86 12.55 -3.68 5.16
N PHE A 87 12.36 -4.89 4.66
CA PHE A 87 13.40 -5.93 4.72
C PHE A 87 13.87 -6.16 3.29
N ASN A 88 15.11 -5.80 3.00
CA ASN A 88 15.66 -6.01 1.67
C ASN A 88 15.97 -7.50 1.45
N HIS A 89 16.38 -7.87 0.23
CA HIS A 89 16.55 -9.28 -0.10
C HIS A 89 17.62 -9.99 0.74
N TYR A 90 18.65 -9.27 1.19
CA TYR A 90 19.64 -9.85 2.08
C TYR A 90 19.04 -10.13 3.45
N GLN A 91 18.32 -9.19 3.98
CA GLN A 91 17.67 -9.34 5.28
C GLN A 91 16.64 -10.46 5.26
N VAL A 92 15.86 -10.55 4.18
CA VAL A 92 14.85 -11.60 4.04
C VAL A 92 15.47 -12.99 4.08
N ARG A 93 16.65 -13.16 3.45
CA ARG A 93 17.34 -14.45 3.42
C ARG A 93 17.80 -14.90 4.81
N PHE A 94 18.07 -13.97 5.71
CA PHE A 94 18.62 -14.27 7.03
C PHE A 94 17.66 -13.97 8.17
N LEU A 95 16.36 -13.87 7.87
CA LEU A 95 15.34 -13.72 8.91
C LEU A 95 15.36 -14.96 9.81
N LYS A 96 15.26 -14.70 11.11
CA LYS A 96 15.18 -15.76 12.10
C LYS A 96 13.84 -15.70 12.82
N SER A 97 13.41 -16.85 13.30
CA SER A 97 12.21 -16.92 14.11
C SER A 97 12.37 -16.08 15.38
N ASP A 98 11.26 -15.51 15.82
CA ASP A 98 11.22 -14.72 17.04
C ASP A 98 10.97 -15.57 18.29
N GLU A 99 11.25 -16.87 18.21
CA GLU A 99 10.98 -17.83 19.29
C GLU A 99 11.63 -17.46 20.60
N SER A 100 12.84 -16.89 20.54
CA SER A 100 13.56 -16.52 21.76
C SER A 100 12.82 -15.48 22.58
N SER A 101 11.96 -14.67 21.95
CA SER A 101 11.19 -13.63 22.60
C SER A 101 9.75 -14.04 22.90
N SER A 102 9.33 -15.19 22.43
CA SER A 102 7.94 -15.64 22.52
C SER A 102 7.61 -16.46 23.77
N LYS A 103 8.48 -16.46 24.72
CA LYS A 103 8.33 -17.26 25.94
C LYS A 103 7.36 -16.71 26.92
#